data_d679f32b6ca5227c57846028d4ae0b83
#
_entry.id   d679f32b6ca5227c57846028d4ae0b83
#
_cell.length_a   1.000
_cell.length_b   1.000
_cell.length_c   1.000
_cell.angle_alpha   90.00
_cell.angle_beta   90.00
_cell.angle_gamma   90.00
#
_symmetry.space_group_name_H-M   'P 1'
#
loop_
_entity.id
_entity.type
_entity.pdbx_description
1 polymer ?
#
loop_
_entity_poly.entity_id
_entity_poly.type
_entity_poly.pdbx_seq_one_letter_code
_entity_poly.pdbx_strand_id
1 'polypeptide(L)'
;GLEFPEIVRHARKASGNYVEIYPKWKSGKRAYFSEVVDQFGFPLISKETALKVRKLRHGNLSDRYRNYLLYGDERGKFGVLAKKWRFFLATEYEISEKCCIILKKEPFARYERETGRKPYIGITQDESFVRGHLYAKTGCNVYTGSTIKSQPLGPWTRPDVLRYIVEHDIEISSAYGDI
;
A
#
# COMPACT_ATOMS: atom_id res chain seq x y z
N GLY A 1 8.58 11.84 2.32
CA GLY A 1 7.28 11.31 2.11
C GLY A 1 6.44 12.09 1.14
N LEU A 2 5.26 11.59 0.96
CA LEU A 2 4.17 12.23 0.21
C LEU A 2 3.05 12.72 1.15
N GLU A 3 3.31 12.68 2.45
CA GLU A 3 2.36 13.14 3.46
C GLU A 3 2.30 14.68 3.48
N PHE A 4 1.13 15.21 3.69
CA PHE A 4 0.94 16.65 3.90
C PHE A 4 1.71 17.13 5.11
N PRO A 5 2.38 18.28 5.05
CA PRO A 5 3.13 18.84 6.18
C PRO A 5 2.28 18.99 7.45
N GLU A 6 1.01 19.31 7.31
CA GLU A 6 0.03 19.44 8.40
C GLU A 6 -0.13 18.14 9.17
N ILE A 7 -0.25 17.01 8.46
CA ILE A 7 -0.36 15.67 9.07
C ILE A 7 0.91 15.32 9.84
N VAL A 8 2.08 15.62 9.27
CA VAL A 8 3.37 15.37 9.94
C VAL A 8 3.52 16.23 11.21
N ARG A 9 3.15 17.51 11.13
CA ARG A 9 3.17 18.41 12.30
C ARG A 9 2.23 17.92 13.40
N HIS A 10 1.01 17.58 13.02
CA HIS A 10 0.02 17.04 13.95
C HIS A 10 0.51 15.75 14.63
N ALA A 11 1.00 14.78 13.87
CA ALA A 11 1.50 13.51 14.42
C ALA A 11 2.66 13.71 15.40
N ARG A 12 3.56 14.66 15.14
CA ARG A 12 4.66 15.01 16.06
C ARG A 12 4.15 15.64 17.36
N LYS A 13 3.10 16.46 17.28
CA LYS A 13 2.47 17.10 18.46
C LYS A 13 1.69 16.08 19.29
N ALA A 14 0.93 15.21 18.62
CA ALA A 14 0.01 14.27 19.25
C ALA A 14 0.71 13.08 19.93
N SER A 15 1.97 12.77 19.60
CA SER A 15 2.66 11.60 20.12
C SER A 15 4.07 11.92 20.61
N GLY A 16 4.32 11.69 21.92
CA GLY A 16 5.66 11.80 22.50
C GLY A 16 6.68 10.78 21.99
N ASN A 17 6.20 9.70 21.36
CA ASN A 17 7.02 8.64 20.78
C ASN A 17 6.98 8.63 19.25
N TYR A 18 6.82 9.79 18.64
CA TYR A 18 6.79 9.89 17.17
C TYR A 18 8.14 9.50 16.56
N VAL A 19 8.11 8.54 15.65
CA VAL A 19 9.27 8.11 14.86
C VAL A 19 8.95 8.29 13.38
N GLU A 20 9.71 9.14 12.72
CA GLU A 20 9.59 9.34 11.28
C GLU A 20 10.38 8.28 10.52
N ILE A 21 9.67 7.45 9.75
CA ILE A 21 10.26 6.42 8.92
C ILE A 21 10.23 6.89 7.46
N TYR A 22 11.37 6.91 6.80
CA TYR A 22 11.48 7.30 5.40
C TYR A 22 12.15 6.22 4.55
N PRO A 23 11.80 6.16 3.25
CA PRO A 23 12.39 5.20 2.32
C PRO A 23 13.88 5.48 2.12
N LYS A 24 14.64 4.39 1.95
CA LYS A 24 16.09 4.45 1.65
C LYS A 24 16.42 3.53 0.49
N TRP A 25 17.35 3.96 -0.32
CA TRP A 25 18.05 3.10 -1.26
C TRP A 25 18.94 2.10 -0.52
N LYS A 26 19.38 1.05 -1.19
CA LYS A 26 20.35 0.09 -0.64
C LYS A 26 21.66 0.78 -0.19
N SER A 27 22.00 1.89 -0.80
CA SER A 27 23.15 2.74 -0.40
C SER A 27 22.95 3.48 0.92
N GLY A 28 21.75 3.40 1.54
CA GLY A 28 21.40 4.16 2.74
C GLY A 28 20.87 5.58 2.46
N LYS A 29 21.04 6.11 1.24
CA LYS A 29 20.51 7.42 0.83
C LYS A 29 18.98 7.42 0.85
N ARG A 30 18.34 8.53 1.26
CA ARG A 30 16.89 8.71 1.18
C ARG A 30 16.41 8.57 -0.25
N ALA A 31 15.34 7.81 -0.46
CA ALA A 31 14.69 7.64 -1.74
C ALA A 31 13.49 8.58 -1.85
N TYR A 32 13.40 9.33 -2.96
CA TYR A 32 12.28 10.22 -3.24
C TYR A 32 11.37 9.61 -4.30
N PHE A 33 10.11 10.06 -4.31
CA PHE A 33 9.10 9.53 -5.24
C PHE A 33 9.51 9.69 -6.70
N SER A 34 9.99 10.88 -7.08
CA SER A 34 10.47 11.15 -8.43
C SER A 34 11.58 10.18 -8.84
N GLU A 35 12.62 10.04 -8.02
CA GLU A 35 13.73 9.11 -8.29
C GLU A 35 13.24 7.66 -8.48
N VAL A 36 12.26 7.22 -7.67
CA VAL A 36 11.72 5.86 -7.77
C VAL A 36 10.90 5.68 -9.04
N VAL A 37 10.13 6.70 -9.45
CA VAL A 37 9.36 6.67 -10.68
C VAL A 37 10.28 6.71 -11.90
N ASP A 38 11.29 7.58 -11.89
CA ASP A 38 12.28 7.68 -12.97
C ASP A 38 13.04 6.36 -13.16
N GLN A 39 13.37 5.68 -12.07
CA GLN A 39 14.12 4.42 -12.14
C GLN A 39 13.25 3.20 -12.48
N PHE A 40 12.00 3.14 -12.04
CA PHE A 40 11.19 1.93 -12.10
C PHE A 40 9.87 2.07 -12.86
N GLY A 41 9.46 3.28 -13.17
CA GLY A 41 8.22 3.56 -13.88
C GLY A 41 7.04 3.95 -12.99
N PHE A 42 5.97 4.33 -13.65
CA PHE A 42 4.77 4.94 -13.05
C PHE A 42 3.77 3.90 -12.50
N PRO A 43 3.14 4.17 -11.36
CA PRO A 43 2.05 3.33 -10.84
C PRO A 43 0.68 3.79 -11.38
N LEU A 44 0.53 3.97 -12.70
CA LEU A 44 -0.64 4.60 -13.34
C LEU A 44 -1.96 3.85 -13.16
N ILE A 45 -1.90 2.57 -12.78
CA ILE A 45 -3.06 1.71 -12.67
C ILE A 45 -3.04 1.02 -11.30
N SER A 46 -3.97 0.08 -11.07
CA SER A 46 -3.85 -0.73 -9.87
C SER A 46 -2.50 -1.44 -9.80
N LYS A 47 -1.99 -1.67 -8.60
CA LYS A 47 -0.73 -2.39 -8.38
C LYS A 47 -0.68 -3.74 -9.09
N GLU A 48 -1.81 -4.46 -9.09
CA GLU A 48 -1.91 -5.76 -9.74
C GLU A 48 -1.74 -5.63 -11.25
N THR A 49 -2.38 -4.63 -11.86
CA THR A 49 -2.24 -4.36 -13.29
C THR A 49 -0.82 -3.92 -13.62
N ALA A 50 -0.24 -2.99 -12.86
CA ALA A 50 1.14 -2.54 -13.05
C ALA A 50 2.15 -3.69 -12.91
N LEU A 51 1.95 -4.58 -11.93
CA LEU A 51 2.76 -5.80 -11.77
C LEU A 51 2.67 -6.72 -13.00
N LYS A 52 1.46 -6.93 -13.54
CA LYS A 52 1.26 -7.76 -14.73
C LYS A 52 1.94 -7.16 -15.95
N VAL A 53 1.78 -5.85 -16.18
CA VAL A 53 2.45 -5.14 -17.27
C VAL A 53 3.97 -5.28 -17.16
N ARG A 54 4.55 -4.95 -16.01
CA ARG A 54 5.98 -5.05 -15.78
C ARG A 54 6.50 -6.48 -15.97
N LYS A 55 5.79 -7.48 -15.45
CA LYS A 55 6.18 -8.90 -15.62
C LYS A 55 6.14 -9.33 -17.09
N LEU A 56 5.12 -8.93 -17.83
CA LEU A 56 4.98 -9.27 -19.25
C LEU A 56 6.05 -8.59 -20.12
N ARG A 57 6.47 -7.38 -19.77
CA ARG A 57 7.51 -6.63 -20.50
C ARG A 57 8.92 -7.10 -20.16
N HIS A 58 9.23 -7.24 -18.89
CA HIS A 58 10.62 -7.39 -18.40
C HIS A 58 10.86 -8.68 -17.59
N GLY A 59 9.82 -9.47 -17.34
CA GLY A 59 9.95 -10.69 -16.54
C GLY A 59 10.49 -11.86 -17.38
N ASN A 60 11.42 -12.62 -16.80
CA ASN A 60 11.77 -13.94 -17.32
C ASN A 60 10.66 -14.93 -16.91
N LEU A 61 9.63 -15.03 -17.73
CA LEU A 61 8.43 -15.82 -17.46
C LEU A 61 8.45 -17.12 -18.27
N SER A 62 8.00 -18.23 -17.63
CA SER A 62 7.64 -19.42 -18.39
C SER A 62 6.45 -19.12 -19.32
N ASP A 63 6.38 -19.84 -20.44
CA ASP A 63 5.26 -19.68 -21.41
C ASP A 63 3.89 -19.90 -20.75
N ARG A 64 3.79 -20.88 -19.86
CA ARG A 64 2.56 -21.14 -19.10
C ARG A 64 2.14 -19.91 -18.29
N TYR A 65 3.07 -19.26 -17.59
CA TYR A 65 2.74 -18.11 -16.75
C TYR A 65 2.47 -16.85 -17.60
N ARG A 66 3.20 -16.67 -18.70
CA ARG A 66 2.95 -15.61 -19.69
C ARG A 66 1.54 -15.74 -20.26
N ASN A 67 1.16 -16.95 -20.68
CA ASN A 67 -0.18 -17.21 -21.20
C ASN A 67 -1.26 -16.99 -20.14
N TYR A 68 -1.00 -17.37 -18.89
CA TYR A 68 -1.92 -17.09 -17.77
C TYR A 68 -2.14 -15.57 -17.57
N LEU A 69 -1.10 -14.77 -17.67
CA LEU A 69 -1.23 -13.32 -17.56
C LEU A 69 -1.93 -12.67 -18.76
N LEU A 70 -1.83 -13.25 -19.95
CA LEU A 70 -2.46 -12.73 -21.18
C LEU A 70 -3.90 -13.23 -21.39
N TYR A 71 -4.18 -14.46 -21.01
CA TYR A 71 -5.44 -15.13 -21.35
C TYR A 71 -6.24 -15.59 -20.12
N GLY A 72 -5.64 -15.61 -18.94
CA GLY A 72 -6.27 -16.02 -17.70
C GLY A 72 -6.12 -17.51 -17.40
N ASP A 73 -6.90 -17.97 -16.42
CA ASP A 73 -7.09 -19.39 -16.13
C ASP A 73 -7.90 -20.09 -17.25
N GLU A 74 -8.22 -21.36 -17.07
CA GLU A 74 -9.02 -22.14 -18.05
C GLU A 74 -10.38 -21.50 -18.37
N ARG A 75 -10.90 -20.67 -17.45
CA ARG A 75 -12.15 -19.91 -17.62
C ARG A 75 -11.93 -18.52 -18.20
N GLY A 76 -10.68 -18.10 -18.43
CA GLY A 76 -10.31 -16.77 -18.91
C GLY A 76 -10.61 -15.61 -17.94
N LYS A 77 -10.87 -15.93 -16.67
CA LYS A 77 -11.38 -14.94 -15.69
C LYS A 77 -10.32 -14.41 -14.72
N PHE A 78 -9.47 -15.29 -14.20
CA PHE A 78 -8.51 -14.93 -13.18
C PHE A 78 -7.09 -14.76 -13.74
N GLY A 79 -6.31 -13.89 -13.08
CA GLY A 79 -4.91 -13.65 -13.45
C GLY A 79 -4.69 -12.76 -14.67
N VAL A 80 -5.68 -12.61 -15.54
CA VAL A 80 -5.54 -11.94 -16.84
C VAL A 80 -5.28 -10.43 -16.72
N LEU A 81 -4.39 -9.92 -17.57
CA LEU A 81 -4.30 -8.48 -17.85
C LEU A 81 -5.49 -8.08 -18.72
N ALA A 82 -6.38 -7.27 -18.16
CA ALA A 82 -7.59 -6.83 -18.87
C ALA A 82 -7.25 -6.21 -20.23
N LYS A 83 -8.03 -6.53 -21.28
CA LYS A 83 -7.77 -6.11 -22.67
C LYS A 83 -7.53 -4.61 -22.81
N LYS A 84 -8.28 -3.79 -22.07
CA LYS A 84 -8.17 -2.32 -22.08
C LYS A 84 -6.82 -1.79 -21.59
N TRP A 85 -6.01 -2.60 -20.91
CA TRP A 85 -4.69 -2.21 -20.41
C TRP A 85 -3.51 -2.82 -21.18
N ARG A 86 -3.81 -3.66 -22.20
CA ARG A 86 -2.77 -4.33 -22.97
C ARG A 86 -1.92 -3.39 -23.82
N PHE A 87 -2.43 -2.21 -24.17
CA PHE A 87 -1.68 -1.21 -24.90
C PHE A 87 -0.40 -0.78 -24.17
N PHE A 88 -0.39 -0.85 -22.82
CA PHE A 88 0.82 -0.58 -22.04
C PHE A 88 1.97 -1.55 -22.30
N LEU A 89 1.73 -2.69 -22.92
CA LEU A 89 2.80 -3.62 -23.30
C LEU A 89 3.66 -3.08 -24.47
N ALA A 90 3.11 -2.17 -25.27
CA ALA A 90 3.77 -1.58 -26.45
C ALA A 90 4.12 -0.09 -26.27
N THR A 91 3.84 0.52 -25.13
CA THR A 91 4.18 1.93 -24.89
C THR A 91 5.64 2.08 -24.43
N GLU A 92 6.20 3.27 -24.65
CA GLU A 92 7.52 3.65 -24.15
C GLU A 92 7.54 3.89 -22.63
N TYR A 93 6.40 4.17 -22.04
CA TYR A 93 6.28 4.45 -20.60
C TYR A 93 6.53 3.21 -19.76
N GLU A 94 7.44 3.32 -18.79
CA GLU A 94 7.64 2.28 -17.82
C GLU A 94 6.50 2.27 -16.77
N ILE A 95 5.89 1.10 -16.59
CA ILE A 95 4.79 0.88 -15.66
C ILE A 95 5.25 -0.11 -14.59
N SER A 96 5.11 0.27 -13.31
CA SER A 96 5.59 -0.57 -12.22
C SER A 96 4.82 -0.31 -10.90
N GLU A 97 4.68 -1.37 -10.11
CA GLU A 97 4.18 -1.33 -8.74
C GLU A 97 5.28 -1.08 -7.69
N LYS A 98 6.54 -0.95 -8.11
CA LYS A 98 7.71 -0.90 -7.21
C LYS A 98 7.70 0.32 -6.28
N CYS A 99 7.13 1.45 -6.71
CA CYS A 99 7.02 2.63 -5.87
C CYS A 99 6.40 2.31 -4.50
N CYS A 100 5.35 1.50 -4.46
CA CYS A 100 4.71 1.13 -3.21
C CYS A 100 5.57 0.19 -2.33
N ILE A 101 6.39 -0.64 -2.96
CA ILE A 101 7.32 -1.50 -2.22
C ILE A 101 8.40 -0.65 -1.58
N ILE A 102 9.03 0.22 -2.36
CA ILE A 102 10.18 1.04 -1.93
C ILE A 102 9.76 2.14 -0.95
N LEU A 103 8.68 2.88 -1.29
CA LEU A 103 8.30 4.07 -0.53
C LEU A 103 7.45 3.76 0.71
N LYS A 104 6.76 2.62 0.73
CA LYS A 104 5.82 2.30 1.81
C LYS A 104 6.19 1.01 2.54
N LYS A 105 6.28 -0.14 1.86
CA LYS A 105 6.41 -1.43 2.54
C LYS A 105 7.79 -1.66 3.14
N GLU A 106 8.85 -1.35 2.40
CA GLU A 106 10.23 -1.60 2.84
C GLU A 106 10.60 -0.79 4.08
N PRO A 107 10.30 0.53 4.19
CA PRO A 107 10.61 1.30 5.39
C PRO A 107 9.99 0.70 6.66
N PHE A 108 8.75 0.26 6.61
CA PHE A 108 8.09 -0.39 7.74
C PHE A 108 8.71 -1.76 8.05
N ALA A 109 8.96 -2.58 7.04
CA ALA A 109 9.59 -3.89 7.24
C ALA A 109 11.01 -3.75 7.83
N ARG A 110 11.75 -2.72 7.44
CA ARG A 110 13.04 -2.39 8.04
C ARG A 110 12.89 -2.02 9.52
N TYR A 111 11.97 -1.11 9.85
CA TYR A 111 11.71 -0.71 11.23
C TYR A 111 11.31 -1.91 12.11
N GLU A 112 10.46 -2.80 11.60
CA GLU A 112 10.08 -4.03 12.31
C GLU A 112 11.29 -4.94 12.57
N ARG A 113 12.20 -5.09 11.62
CA ARG A 113 13.43 -5.89 11.79
C ARG A 113 14.39 -5.26 12.81
N GLU A 114 14.54 -3.94 12.77
CA GLU A 114 15.46 -3.21 13.64
C GLU A 114 14.96 -3.13 15.08
N THR A 115 13.64 -3.06 15.29
CA THR A 115 13.06 -2.83 16.62
C THR A 115 12.38 -4.06 17.23
N GLY A 116 12.07 -5.08 16.44
CA GLY A 116 11.25 -6.23 16.84
C GLY A 116 9.76 -5.90 17.04
N ARG A 117 9.35 -4.62 16.89
CA ARG A 117 7.96 -4.18 17.09
C ARG A 117 7.06 -4.70 15.98
N LYS A 118 5.79 -4.93 16.33
CA LYS A 118 4.74 -5.34 15.39
C LYS A 118 3.75 -4.19 15.19
N PRO A 119 3.23 -4.00 13.95
CA PRO A 119 2.40 -2.85 13.65
C PRO A 119 0.98 -2.98 14.19
N TYR A 120 0.49 -1.90 14.76
CA TYR A 120 -0.93 -1.58 14.82
C TYR A 120 -1.30 -0.77 13.58
N ILE A 121 -2.31 -1.20 12.83
CA ILE A 121 -2.70 -0.56 11.57
C ILE A 121 -4.11 0.03 11.74
N GLY A 122 -4.22 1.35 11.55
CA GLY A 122 -5.48 2.08 11.61
C GLY A 122 -6.31 1.92 10.33
N ILE A 123 -6.70 0.68 10.01
CA ILE A 123 -7.55 0.34 8.85
C ILE A 123 -8.93 0.01 9.34
N THR A 124 -9.97 0.55 8.70
CA THR A 124 -11.37 0.21 8.91
C THR A 124 -11.89 -0.75 7.83
N GLN A 125 -12.95 -1.50 8.15
CA GLN A 125 -13.52 -2.49 7.23
C GLN A 125 -14.16 -1.88 5.98
N ASP A 126 -14.64 -0.65 6.07
CA ASP A 126 -15.35 0.05 5.00
C ASP A 126 -14.42 0.80 4.02
N GLU A 127 -13.12 0.83 4.26
CA GLU A 127 -12.18 1.45 3.33
C GLU A 127 -12.14 0.78 1.94
N SER A 128 -12.42 -0.51 1.88
CA SER A 128 -12.62 -1.24 0.64
C SER A 128 -13.23 -2.62 0.89
N PHE A 129 -13.94 -3.14 -0.11
CA PHE A 129 -14.50 -4.50 -0.07
C PHE A 129 -13.45 -5.57 0.30
N VAL A 130 -12.24 -5.47 -0.27
CA VAL A 130 -11.14 -6.42 0.03
C VAL A 130 -10.73 -6.37 1.49
N ARG A 131 -10.71 -5.17 2.11
CA ARG A 131 -10.35 -5.00 3.53
C ARG A 131 -11.42 -5.55 4.45
N GLY A 132 -12.68 -5.27 4.18
CA GLY A 132 -13.79 -5.83 4.93
C GLY A 132 -13.82 -7.36 4.87
N HIS A 133 -13.65 -7.94 3.67
CA HIS A 133 -13.59 -9.38 3.51
C HIS A 133 -12.37 -10.01 4.22
N LEU A 134 -11.21 -9.37 4.14
CA LEU A 134 -10.02 -9.83 4.85
C LEU A 134 -10.21 -9.78 6.36
N TYR A 135 -10.77 -8.68 6.87
CA TYR A 135 -11.08 -8.53 8.30
C TYR A 135 -12.05 -9.63 8.77
N ALA A 136 -13.12 -9.88 8.03
CA ALA A 136 -14.08 -10.94 8.35
C ALA A 136 -13.42 -12.34 8.45
N LYS A 137 -12.36 -12.56 7.65
CA LYS A 137 -11.60 -13.82 7.64
C LYS A 137 -10.57 -13.93 8.76
N THR A 138 -9.90 -12.83 9.11
CA THR A 138 -8.71 -12.85 10.00
C THR A 138 -8.94 -12.23 11.37
N GLY A 139 -10.01 -11.44 11.55
CA GLY A 139 -10.26 -10.65 12.76
C GLY A 139 -9.25 -9.52 12.96
N CYS A 140 -9.22 -8.98 14.17
CA CYS A 140 -8.34 -7.85 14.53
C CYS A 140 -6.85 -8.22 14.52
N ASN A 141 -6.50 -9.43 14.90
CA ASN A 141 -5.11 -9.86 15.03
C ASN A 141 -4.76 -10.92 13.99
N VAL A 142 -3.78 -10.62 13.17
CA VAL A 142 -3.29 -11.52 12.11
C VAL A 142 -1.96 -12.11 12.55
N TYR A 143 -1.95 -13.41 12.80
CA TYR A 143 -0.75 -14.17 13.22
C TYR A 143 -0.15 -15.00 12.09
N THR A 144 -0.82 -15.05 10.94
CA THR A 144 -0.40 -15.84 9.78
C THR A 144 0.10 -14.95 8.65
N GLY A 145 1.03 -15.46 7.85
CA GLY A 145 1.59 -14.72 6.71
C GLY A 145 2.95 -14.08 7.00
N SER A 146 3.36 -13.20 6.13
CA SER A 146 4.69 -12.55 6.17
C SER A 146 4.83 -11.49 7.27
N THR A 147 3.73 -10.99 7.81
CA THR A 147 3.74 -9.91 8.80
C THR A 147 2.64 -10.13 9.84
N ILE A 148 3.04 -10.35 11.08
CA ILE A 148 2.14 -10.32 12.23
C ILE A 148 1.72 -8.87 12.47
N LYS A 149 0.41 -8.63 12.62
CA LYS A 149 -0.12 -7.27 12.79
C LYS A 149 -1.43 -7.26 13.55
N SER A 150 -1.76 -6.13 14.16
CA SER A 150 -3.07 -5.88 14.74
C SER A 150 -3.79 -4.75 13.98
N GLN A 151 -5.12 -4.89 13.85
CA GLN A 151 -6.02 -3.95 13.18
C GLN A 151 -7.18 -3.61 14.15
N PRO A 152 -6.91 -2.84 15.21
CA PRO A 152 -7.92 -2.61 16.27
C PRO A 152 -9.15 -1.86 15.77
N LEU A 153 -9.02 -1.03 14.73
CA LEU A 153 -10.14 -0.34 14.10
C LEU A 153 -10.83 -1.17 13.00
N GLY A 154 -10.42 -2.43 12.83
CA GLY A 154 -10.99 -3.32 11.81
C GLY A 154 -12.52 -3.41 11.80
N PRO A 155 -13.24 -3.52 12.96
CA PRO A 155 -14.69 -3.56 13.00
C PRO A 155 -15.37 -2.20 12.77
N TRP A 156 -14.62 -1.11 12.81
CA TRP A 156 -15.16 0.25 12.71
C TRP A 156 -15.47 0.64 11.28
N THR A 157 -16.48 1.50 11.14
CA THR A 157 -16.79 2.22 9.90
C THR A 157 -16.27 3.66 10.00
N ARG A 158 -16.22 4.36 8.86
CA ARG A 158 -15.86 5.79 8.87
C ARG A 158 -16.80 6.63 9.75
N PRO A 159 -18.13 6.45 9.73
CA PRO A 159 -19.01 7.12 10.68
C PRO A 159 -18.68 6.86 12.15
N ASP A 160 -18.27 5.63 12.50
CA ASP A 160 -17.89 5.32 13.88
C ASP A 160 -16.64 6.09 14.31
N VAL A 161 -15.65 6.18 13.42
CA VAL A 161 -14.43 6.99 13.67
C VAL A 161 -14.77 8.46 13.87
N LEU A 162 -15.61 9.04 13.00
CA LEU A 162 -16.02 10.45 13.11
C LEU A 162 -16.79 10.71 14.40
N ARG A 163 -17.72 9.83 14.76
CA ARG A 163 -18.47 9.93 16.02
C ARG A 163 -17.53 9.92 17.22
N TYR A 164 -16.59 8.99 17.24
CA TYR A 164 -15.60 8.87 18.32
C TYR A 164 -14.71 10.13 18.45
N ILE A 165 -14.30 10.71 17.33
CA ILE A 165 -13.54 11.98 17.31
C ILE A 165 -14.34 13.09 17.98
N VAL A 166 -15.61 13.26 17.62
CA VAL A 166 -16.50 14.30 18.17
C VAL A 166 -16.81 14.05 19.64
N GLU A 167 -17.19 12.81 20.01
CA GLU A 167 -17.57 12.45 21.39
C GLU A 167 -16.40 12.59 22.39
N HIS A 168 -15.18 12.45 21.92
CA HIS A 168 -13.98 12.52 22.78
C HIS A 168 -13.12 13.76 22.54
N ASP A 169 -13.62 14.74 21.80
CA ASP A 169 -12.92 16.00 21.48
C ASP A 169 -11.46 15.77 21.01
N ILE A 170 -11.29 14.82 20.09
CA ILE A 170 -9.96 14.46 19.61
C ILE A 170 -9.48 15.50 18.58
N GLU A 171 -8.38 16.16 18.88
CA GLU A 171 -7.73 17.09 17.95
C GLU A 171 -7.29 16.31 16.69
N ILE A 172 -7.71 16.78 15.52
CA ILE A 172 -7.31 16.22 14.22
C ILE A 172 -6.41 17.19 13.46
N SER A 173 -5.74 16.68 12.42
CA SER A 173 -4.93 17.54 11.55
C SER A 173 -5.81 18.47 10.72
N SER A 174 -5.41 19.75 10.60
CA SER A 174 -6.06 20.74 9.74
C SER A 174 -6.13 20.33 8.25
N ALA A 175 -5.38 19.32 7.85
CA ALA A 175 -5.50 18.75 6.50
C ALA A 175 -6.85 18.06 6.22
N TYR A 176 -7.62 17.74 7.28
CA TYR A 176 -8.95 17.14 7.16
C TYR A 176 -10.10 18.18 7.17
N GLY A 177 -9.79 19.46 7.36
CA GLY A 177 -10.78 20.50 7.52
C GLY A 177 -11.44 20.50 8.91
N ASP A 178 -12.55 21.19 9.02
CA ASP A 178 -13.39 21.22 10.23
C ASP A 178 -14.36 20.02 10.19
N ILE A 179 -14.53 19.36 11.33
CA ILE A 179 -15.47 18.22 11.52
C ILE A 179 -16.63 18.68 12.41
#